data_48126b17d35fd64b377db5a480935583
#
_entry.id   48126b17d35fd64b377db5a480935583
#
_cell.length_a   1.000
_cell.length_b   1.000
_cell.length_c   1.000
_cell.angle_alpha   90.00
_cell.angle_beta   90.00
_cell.angle_gamma   90.00
#
_symmetry.space_group_name_H-M   'P 1'
#
loop_
_entity.id
_entity.type
_entity.pdbx_description
1 polymer ?
#
loop_
_entity_poly.entity_id
_entity_poly.type
_entity_poly.pdbx_seq_one_letter_code
_entity_poly.pdbx_strand_id
1 'polypeptide(L)'
;MSIITIILIIIIALLAGMEGVLDEFKFHQPLVACTLIGLVTGHLTEGIILGGSLQMIALGWANVGAAIAPDAALASVASAIIMVLGLEGGTTNVQTAISTSIAVAIPLSVAGLFLTMICRTIAIPMVHLMDSAAEKGNIRAMETWQILAILLQGVRIAIPAAALCIVPATVVTDVLNKMPAWLSGGMTVGGGMVAAVGYAMVINMMSTKETWPFFAIGFVLAAIGQLTLIALGAIGVALALIYLGLKENGGSNNGGTGGSGDPLGDILNDY
;
A
#
# COMPACT_ATOMS: atom_id res chain seq x y z
N MET A 1 24.98 8.69 3.17
CA MET A 1 23.97 9.54 2.45
C MET A 1 24.35 11.01 2.54
N SER A 2 24.08 11.83 1.47
CA SER A 2 24.26 13.30 1.50
C SER A 2 23.13 13.99 2.28
N ILE A 3 23.37 15.23 2.76
CA ILE A 3 22.33 16.01 3.45
C ILE A 3 21.14 16.26 2.53
N ILE A 4 21.39 16.51 1.24
CA ILE A 4 20.33 16.72 0.24
C ILE A 4 19.47 15.47 0.08
N THR A 5 20.09 14.29 0.02
CA THR A 5 19.39 13.00 -0.04
C THR A 5 18.49 12.79 1.17
N ILE A 6 19.00 13.09 2.37
CA ILE A 6 18.21 12.97 3.61
C ILE A 6 16.99 13.89 3.58
N ILE A 7 17.16 15.14 3.16
CA ILE A 7 16.04 16.10 3.04
C ILE A 7 14.98 15.57 2.05
N LEU A 8 15.40 15.07 0.88
CA LEU A 8 14.50 14.52 -0.11
C LEU A 8 13.75 13.28 0.40
N ILE A 9 14.42 12.39 1.13
CA ILE A 9 13.78 11.22 1.78
C ILE A 9 12.73 11.70 2.79
N ILE A 10 13.03 12.70 3.60
CA ILE A 10 12.07 13.25 4.58
C ILE A 10 10.85 13.87 3.88
N ILE A 11 11.04 14.56 2.75
CA ILE A 11 9.94 15.10 1.94
C ILE A 11 9.09 13.95 1.38
N ILE A 12 9.70 12.90 0.82
CA ILE A 12 8.98 11.73 0.33
C ILE A 12 8.19 11.07 1.47
N ALA A 13 8.79 10.92 2.64
CA ALA A 13 8.16 10.36 3.82
C ALA A 13 6.96 11.20 4.29
N LEU A 14 7.10 12.52 4.28
CA LEU A 14 6.03 13.46 4.62
C LEU A 14 4.86 13.33 3.64
N LEU A 15 5.15 13.33 2.33
CA LEU A 15 4.14 13.14 1.30
C LEU A 15 3.47 11.76 1.42
N ALA A 16 4.23 10.69 1.63
CA ALA A 16 3.67 9.36 1.83
C ALA A 16 2.73 9.29 3.05
N GLY A 17 3.07 9.98 4.14
CA GLY A 17 2.21 10.05 5.33
C GLY A 17 0.92 10.85 5.09
N MET A 18 0.98 11.95 4.37
CA MET A 18 -0.19 12.75 3.98
C MET A 18 -1.11 11.96 3.05
N GLU A 19 -0.54 11.29 2.06
CA GLU A 19 -1.28 10.51 1.06
C GLU A 19 -1.94 9.24 1.63
N GLY A 20 -1.50 8.76 2.78
CA GLY A 20 -2.21 7.70 3.51
C GLY A 20 -3.64 8.08 3.91
N VAL A 21 -4.01 9.37 3.87
CA VAL A 21 -5.34 9.90 4.15
C VAL A 21 -5.97 10.51 2.90
N LEU A 22 -5.20 11.23 2.08
CA LEU A 22 -5.70 11.92 0.88
C LEU A 22 -5.98 10.95 -0.26
N ASP A 23 -5.13 9.94 -0.43
CA ASP A 23 -5.21 8.87 -1.43
C ASP A 23 -5.30 9.37 -2.90
N GLU A 24 -4.76 10.54 -3.17
CA GLU A 24 -4.82 11.20 -4.49
C GLU A 24 -3.68 10.73 -5.43
N PHE A 25 -2.42 10.92 -5.00
CA PHE A 25 -1.22 10.68 -5.81
C PHE A 25 -0.53 9.35 -5.50
N LYS A 26 -1.05 8.57 -4.56
CA LYS A 26 -0.56 7.24 -4.19
C LYS A 26 0.88 7.21 -3.65
N PHE A 27 1.42 8.30 -3.11
CA PHE A 27 2.77 8.33 -2.54
C PHE A 27 2.97 7.37 -1.36
N HIS A 28 1.88 6.97 -0.67
CA HIS A 28 1.90 5.97 0.39
C HIS A 28 2.05 4.53 -0.12
N GLN A 29 1.82 4.31 -1.42
CA GLN A 29 1.91 2.96 -1.99
C GLN A 29 3.37 2.49 -2.07
N PRO A 30 3.65 1.21 -1.69
CA PRO A 30 5.00 0.69 -1.66
C PRO A 30 5.78 0.85 -2.96
N LEU A 31 5.14 0.59 -4.10
CA LEU A 31 5.79 0.74 -5.40
C LEU A 31 6.27 2.17 -5.63
N VAL A 32 5.48 3.17 -5.27
CA VAL A 32 5.81 4.58 -5.47
C VAL A 32 6.86 5.04 -4.46
N ALA A 33 6.62 4.82 -3.16
CA ALA A 33 7.52 5.27 -2.10
C ALA A 33 8.92 4.68 -2.23
N CYS A 34 9.04 3.35 -2.42
CA CYS A 34 10.33 2.68 -2.55
C CYS A 34 11.07 3.11 -3.83
N THR A 35 10.35 3.29 -4.94
CA THR A 35 10.95 3.75 -6.20
C THR A 35 11.50 5.18 -6.07
N LEU A 36 10.76 6.10 -5.44
CA LEU A 36 11.22 7.47 -5.21
C LEU A 36 12.43 7.52 -4.30
N ILE A 37 12.44 6.73 -3.20
CA ILE A 37 13.61 6.65 -2.32
C ILE A 37 14.80 6.04 -3.06
N GLY A 38 14.59 4.98 -3.83
CA GLY A 38 15.62 4.39 -4.69
C GLY A 38 16.19 5.37 -5.70
N LEU A 39 15.34 6.19 -6.34
CA LEU A 39 15.75 7.24 -7.28
C LEU A 39 16.65 8.29 -6.61
N VAL A 40 16.25 8.80 -5.46
CA VAL A 40 16.97 9.86 -4.73
C VAL A 40 18.31 9.35 -4.16
N THR A 41 18.40 8.07 -3.85
CA THR A 41 19.61 7.44 -3.27
C THR A 41 20.51 6.79 -4.32
N GLY A 42 20.12 6.77 -5.61
CA GLY A 42 20.89 6.13 -6.68
C GLY A 42 20.71 4.62 -6.80
N HIS A 43 19.75 4.04 -6.07
CA HIS A 43 19.42 2.60 -6.06
C HIS A 43 18.03 2.34 -6.66
N LEU A 44 17.78 2.90 -7.86
CA LEU A 44 16.46 2.88 -8.49
C LEU A 44 15.94 1.45 -8.75
N THR A 45 16.79 0.58 -9.28
CA THR A 45 16.42 -0.81 -9.62
C THR A 45 15.99 -1.58 -8.38
N GLU A 46 16.75 -1.46 -7.30
CA GLU A 46 16.49 -2.11 -6.02
C GLU A 46 15.22 -1.55 -5.38
N GLY A 47 15.01 -0.24 -5.49
CA GLY A 47 13.79 0.44 -5.04
C GLY A 47 12.54 -0.06 -5.75
N ILE A 48 12.60 -0.27 -7.07
CA ILE A 48 11.48 -0.82 -7.86
C ILE A 48 11.21 -2.28 -7.44
N ILE A 49 12.24 -3.12 -7.29
CA ILE A 49 12.09 -4.52 -6.91
C ILE A 49 11.49 -4.64 -5.50
N LEU A 50 12.02 -3.87 -4.54
CA LEU A 50 11.48 -3.81 -3.19
C LEU A 50 10.03 -3.33 -3.18
N GLY A 51 9.76 -2.22 -3.88
CA GLY A 51 8.44 -1.62 -3.96
C GLY A 51 7.41 -2.55 -4.59
N GLY A 52 7.76 -3.23 -5.68
CA GLY A 52 6.91 -4.22 -6.32
C GLY A 52 6.58 -5.41 -5.41
N SER A 53 7.60 -5.92 -4.69
CA SER A 53 7.41 -7.03 -3.75
C SER A 53 6.52 -6.63 -2.56
N LEU A 54 6.75 -5.46 -1.98
CA LEU A 54 5.93 -4.94 -0.89
C LEU A 54 4.52 -4.55 -1.35
N GLN A 55 4.35 -4.09 -2.59
CA GLN A 55 3.05 -3.77 -3.16
C GLN A 55 2.14 -4.99 -3.19
N MET A 56 2.68 -6.16 -3.55
CA MET A 56 1.94 -7.41 -3.54
C MET A 56 1.45 -7.78 -2.13
N ILE A 57 2.26 -7.52 -1.11
CA ILE A 57 1.88 -7.75 0.30
C ILE A 57 0.83 -6.71 0.74
N ALA A 58 1.01 -5.44 0.34
CA ALA A 58 0.15 -4.34 0.72
C ALA A 58 -1.23 -4.33 0.02
N LEU A 59 -1.45 -5.15 -1.00
CA LEU A 59 -2.77 -5.28 -1.64
C LEU A 59 -3.89 -5.61 -0.65
N GLY A 60 -3.57 -6.33 0.44
CA GLY A 60 -4.49 -6.61 1.51
C GLY A 60 -4.59 -5.54 2.60
N TRP A 61 -3.81 -4.47 2.53
CA TRP A 61 -3.77 -3.41 3.55
C TRP A 61 -4.71 -2.26 3.20
N ALA A 62 -5.94 -2.58 2.88
CA ALA A 62 -6.96 -1.58 2.63
C ALA A 62 -7.76 -1.30 3.91
N ASN A 63 -8.03 -0.03 4.18
CA ASN A 63 -8.95 0.36 5.24
C ASN A 63 -10.37 0.01 4.81
N VAL A 64 -11.08 -0.81 5.59
CA VAL A 64 -12.46 -1.19 5.33
C VAL A 64 -13.32 -0.79 6.52
N GLY A 65 -14.17 0.18 6.32
CA GLY A 65 -15.01 0.72 7.38
C GLY A 65 -14.21 1.31 8.54
N ALA A 66 -14.46 0.88 9.76
CA ALA A 66 -13.74 1.32 10.96
C ALA A 66 -12.43 0.57 11.20
N ALA A 67 -12.15 -0.50 10.45
CA ALA A 67 -10.92 -1.27 10.60
C ALA A 67 -9.74 -0.48 10.02
N ILE A 68 -8.68 -0.38 10.80
CA ILE A 68 -7.43 0.27 10.39
C ILE A 68 -6.48 -0.82 9.93
N ALA A 69 -6.04 -0.73 8.67
CA ALA A 69 -5.06 -1.65 8.10
C ALA A 69 -3.64 -1.34 8.60
N PRO A 70 -2.68 -2.28 8.49
CA PRO A 70 -1.27 -2.00 8.66
C PRO A 70 -0.82 -0.83 7.78
N ASP A 71 0.10 -0.02 8.29
CA ASP A 71 0.51 1.22 7.62
C ASP A 71 1.50 0.96 6.48
N ALA A 72 1.02 1.05 5.25
CA ALA A 72 1.84 0.85 4.07
C ALA A 72 2.90 1.96 3.89
N ALA A 73 2.61 3.20 4.28
CA ALA A 73 3.53 4.32 4.14
C ALA A 73 4.79 4.14 5.00
N LEU A 74 4.61 3.81 6.30
CA LEU A 74 5.76 3.57 7.18
C LEU A 74 6.53 2.33 6.75
N ALA A 75 5.85 1.25 6.42
CA ALA A 75 6.48 0.02 5.96
C ALA A 75 7.35 0.27 4.72
N SER A 76 6.83 1.00 3.74
CA SER A 76 7.52 1.28 2.47
C SER A 76 8.73 2.19 2.66
N VAL A 77 8.51 3.33 3.31
CA VAL A 77 9.56 4.33 3.51
C VAL A 77 10.68 3.77 4.38
N ALA A 78 10.35 3.16 5.52
CA ALA A 78 11.37 2.66 6.43
C ALA A 78 12.13 1.46 5.85
N SER A 79 11.46 0.52 5.18
CA SER A 79 12.14 -0.61 4.53
C SER A 79 13.04 -0.17 3.38
N ALA A 80 12.63 0.84 2.59
CA ALA A 80 13.48 1.40 1.55
C ALA A 80 14.74 2.07 2.11
N ILE A 81 14.62 2.83 3.20
CA ILE A 81 15.76 3.43 3.89
C ILE A 81 16.69 2.34 4.43
N ILE A 82 16.15 1.30 5.07
CA ILE A 82 16.93 0.17 5.60
C ILE A 82 17.66 -0.57 4.48
N MET A 83 17.01 -0.81 3.33
CA MET A 83 17.64 -1.41 2.15
C MET A 83 18.83 -0.58 1.69
N VAL A 84 18.67 0.73 1.52
CA VAL A 84 19.73 1.63 1.06
C VAL A 84 20.87 1.66 2.07
N LEU A 85 20.58 1.77 3.37
CA LEU A 85 21.61 1.71 4.43
C LEU A 85 22.36 0.37 4.42
N GLY A 86 21.66 -0.74 4.17
CA GLY A 86 22.26 -2.06 4.01
C GLY A 86 23.24 -2.12 2.83
N LEU A 87 22.85 -1.56 1.69
CA LEU A 87 23.69 -1.50 0.48
C LEU A 87 24.91 -0.59 0.67
N GLU A 88 24.72 0.62 1.23
CA GLU A 88 25.83 1.54 1.53
C GLU A 88 26.77 1.01 2.62
N GLY A 89 26.27 0.18 3.55
CA GLY A 89 27.06 -0.42 4.62
C GLY A 89 27.92 -1.61 4.21
N GLY A 90 27.99 -1.94 2.91
CA GLY A 90 28.82 -3.02 2.38
C GLY A 90 28.18 -4.41 2.52
N THR A 91 26.89 -4.52 2.73
CA THR A 91 26.16 -5.77 2.61
C THR A 91 26.18 -6.18 1.15
N THR A 92 27.01 -7.11 0.82
CA THR A 92 27.49 -7.41 -0.54
C THR A 92 26.44 -8.02 -1.47
N ASN A 93 25.29 -8.41 -0.96
CA ASN A 93 24.27 -9.06 -1.78
C ASN A 93 22.95 -8.25 -1.79
N VAL A 94 22.66 -7.67 -2.95
CA VAL A 94 21.41 -6.91 -3.22
C VAL A 94 20.19 -7.73 -2.83
N GLN A 95 20.16 -9.03 -3.16
CA GLN A 95 19.04 -9.90 -2.86
C GLN A 95 18.83 -10.06 -1.34
N THR A 96 19.92 -10.13 -0.58
CA THR A 96 19.83 -10.19 0.90
C THR A 96 19.32 -8.88 1.48
N ALA A 97 19.78 -7.73 0.98
CA ALA A 97 19.29 -6.42 1.42
C ALA A 97 17.78 -6.27 1.17
N ILE A 98 17.30 -6.65 -0.02
CA ILE A 98 15.89 -6.59 -0.37
C ILE A 98 15.06 -7.55 0.50
N SER A 99 15.44 -8.82 0.62
CA SER A 99 14.69 -9.81 1.38
C SER A 99 14.59 -9.47 2.87
N THR A 100 15.68 -8.94 3.44
CA THR A 100 15.70 -8.50 4.84
C THR A 100 14.82 -7.25 5.04
N SER A 101 14.84 -6.31 4.09
CA SER A 101 13.98 -5.12 4.15
C SER A 101 12.50 -5.47 4.04
N ILE A 102 12.14 -6.47 3.22
CA ILE A 102 10.78 -7.01 3.17
C ILE A 102 10.39 -7.64 4.52
N ALA A 103 11.27 -8.42 5.13
CA ALA A 103 11.01 -9.04 6.42
C ALA A 103 10.76 -8.02 7.54
N VAL A 104 11.48 -6.89 7.51
CA VAL A 104 11.30 -5.80 8.50
C VAL A 104 10.08 -4.93 8.20
N ALA A 105 9.63 -4.85 6.94
CA ALA A 105 8.49 -4.02 6.55
C ALA A 105 7.20 -4.37 7.31
N ILE A 106 6.97 -5.66 7.60
CA ILE A 106 5.76 -6.15 8.27
C ILE A 106 5.64 -5.64 9.71
N PRO A 107 6.62 -5.85 10.60
CA PRO A 107 6.55 -5.26 11.93
C PRO A 107 6.52 -3.71 11.91
N LEU A 108 7.17 -3.08 10.93
CA LEU A 108 7.08 -1.63 10.75
C LEU A 108 5.67 -1.17 10.35
N SER A 109 4.96 -1.94 9.55
CA SER A 109 3.56 -1.65 9.20
C SER A 109 2.65 -1.66 10.42
N VAL A 110 2.89 -2.59 11.35
CA VAL A 110 2.17 -2.68 12.64
C VAL A 110 2.56 -1.53 13.55
N ALA A 111 3.84 -1.17 13.62
CA ALA A 111 4.27 0.02 14.36
C ALA A 111 3.63 1.30 13.80
N GLY A 112 3.52 1.41 12.48
CA GLY A 112 2.80 2.49 11.80
C GLY A 112 1.32 2.55 12.16
N LEU A 113 0.67 1.40 12.32
CA LEU A 113 -0.71 1.32 12.80
C LEU A 113 -0.87 2.02 14.17
N PHE A 114 0.02 1.74 15.13
CA PHE A 114 -0.01 2.41 16.44
C PHE A 114 0.20 3.91 16.32
N LEU A 115 1.14 4.36 15.50
CA LEU A 115 1.35 5.79 15.23
C LEU A 115 0.11 6.43 14.60
N THR A 116 -0.57 5.72 13.71
CA THR A 116 -1.83 6.16 13.10
C THR A 116 -2.91 6.35 14.17
N MET A 117 -3.04 5.41 15.11
CA MET A 117 -4.01 5.52 16.20
C MET A 117 -3.72 6.73 17.09
N ILE A 118 -2.47 6.98 17.43
CA ILE A 118 -2.07 8.16 18.22
C ILE A 118 -2.44 9.45 17.46
N CYS A 119 -2.08 9.57 16.18
CA CYS A 119 -2.40 10.75 15.37
C CYS A 119 -3.90 10.96 15.19
N ARG A 120 -4.69 9.89 15.02
CA ARG A 120 -6.15 9.99 14.97
C ARG A 120 -6.73 10.49 16.28
N THR A 121 -6.19 10.07 17.42
CA THR A 121 -6.60 10.58 18.74
C THR A 121 -6.26 12.08 18.89
N ILE A 122 -5.09 12.51 18.42
CA ILE A 122 -4.71 13.94 18.42
C ILE A 122 -5.58 14.74 17.45
N ALA A 123 -6.07 14.14 16.37
CA ALA A 123 -6.93 14.82 15.39
C ALA A 123 -8.34 15.12 15.96
N ILE A 124 -8.83 14.38 16.96
CA ILE A 124 -10.17 14.61 17.54
C ILE A 124 -10.37 16.05 18.02
N PRO A 125 -9.54 16.62 18.89
CA PRO A 125 -9.68 18.04 19.27
C PRO A 125 -9.53 19.00 18.09
N MET A 126 -8.73 18.67 17.07
CA MET A 126 -8.61 19.49 15.86
C MET A 126 -9.93 19.56 15.10
N VAL A 127 -10.66 18.44 14.98
CA VAL A 127 -12.00 18.40 14.37
C VAL A 127 -12.98 19.30 15.13
N HIS A 128 -12.99 19.24 16.46
CA HIS A 128 -13.86 20.10 17.27
C HIS A 128 -13.55 21.61 17.10
N LEU A 129 -12.27 21.94 16.88
CA LEU A 129 -11.89 23.32 16.55
C LEU A 129 -12.36 23.72 15.14
N MET A 130 -12.38 22.80 14.19
CA MET A 130 -12.97 23.01 12.87
C MET A 130 -14.47 23.23 12.96
N ASP A 131 -15.19 22.42 13.75
CA ASP A 131 -16.64 22.56 13.97
C ASP A 131 -16.97 23.95 14.56
N SER A 132 -16.24 24.36 15.60
CA SER A 132 -16.41 25.69 16.20
C SER A 132 -16.09 26.84 15.22
N ALA A 133 -15.14 26.64 14.31
CA ALA A 133 -14.84 27.62 13.27
C ALA A 133 -15.94 27.66 12.21
N ALA A 134 -16.55 26.53 11.89
CA ALA A 134 -17.67 26.41 10.97
C ALA A 134 -18.91 27.14 11.51
N GLU A 135 -19.26 26.94 12.77
CA GLU A 135 -20.36 27.65 13.44
C GLU A 135 -20.22 29.19 13.37
N LYS A 136 -18.97 29.69 13.40
CA LYS A 136 -18.65 31.10 13.29
C LYS A 136 -18.52 31.62 11.83
N GLY A 137 -18.70 30.75 10.84
CA GLY A 137 -18.49 31.06 9.44
C GLY A 137 -17.04 31.38 9.06
N ASN A 138 -16.06 30.98 9.87
CA ASN A 138 -14.65 31.28 9.66
C ASN A 138 -13.97 30.21 8.80
N ILE A 139 -14.10 30.33 7.49
CA ILE A 139 -13.55 29.38 6.49
C ILE A 139 -12.03 29.27 6.62
N ARG A 140 -11.30 30.37 6.82
CA ARG A 140 -9.83 30.33 6.93
C ARG A 140 -9.35 29.51 8.13
N ALA A 141 -10.04 29.59 9.25
CA ALA A 141 -9.70 28.78 10.42
C ALA A 141 -9.96 27.30 10.16
N MET A 142 -11.04 26.94 9.46
CA MET A 142 -11.33 25.57 9.06
C MET A 142 -10.21 25.01 8.16
N GLU A 143 -9.86 25.72 7.10
CA GLU A 143 -8.78 25.34 6.18
C GLU A 143 -7.45 25.14 6.91
N THR A 144 -7.13 26.06 7.85
CA THR A 144 -5.88 25.98 8.61
C THR A 144 -5.82 24.71 9.46
N TRP A 145 -6.90 24.39 10.19
CA TRP A 145 -6.97 23.18 11.02
C TRP A 145 -6.93 21.92 10.17
N GLN A 146 -7.57 21.91 9.00
CA GLN A 146 -7.53 20.79 8.08
C GLN A 146 -6.12 20.55 7.55
N ILE A 147 -5.42 21.59 7.11
CA ILE A 147 -4.03 21.49 6.64
C ILE A 147 -3.12 20.98 7.77
N LEU A 148 -3.29 21.47 9.00
CA LEU A 148 -2.53 21.01 10.15
C LEU A 148 -2.79 19.52 10.45
N ALA A 149 -4.04 19.06 10.33
CA ALA A 149 -4.38 17.66 10.52
C ALA A 149 -3.75 16.76 9.46
N ILE A 150 -3.71 17.20 8.21
CA ILE A 150 -3.04 16.47 7.11
C ILE A 150 -1.52 16.47 7.33
N LEU A 151 -0.92 17.60 7.69
CA LEU A 151 0.51 17.69 8.00
C LEU A 151 0.90 16.79 9.18
N LEU A 152 0.05 16.66 10.20
CA LEU A 152 0.27 15.74 11.32
C LEU A 152 0.44 14.30 10.83
N GLN A 153 -0.36 13.87 9.84
CA GLN A 153 -0.21 12.54 9.25
C GLN A 153 1.10 12.41 8.46
N GLY A 154 1.55 13.46 7.79
CA GLY A 154 2.86 13.49 7.14
C GLY A 154 4.02 13.39 8.13
N VAL A 155 3.98 14.19 9.18
CA VAL A 155 5.01 14.22 10.25
C VAL A 155 5.13 12.86 10.95
N ARG A 156 4.05 12.13 11.13
CA ARG A 156 4.00 10.78 11.68
C ARG A 156 4.95 9.81 10.97
N ILE A 157 5.10 9.92 9.67
CA ILE A 157 6.00 9.09 8.87
C ILE A 157 7.39 9.75 8.73
N ALA A 158 7.43 11.07 8.62
CA ALA A 158 8.67 11.82 8.45
C ALA A 158 9.61 11.70 9.67
N ILE A 159 9.09 11.66 10.91
CA ILE A 159 9.91 11.52 12.12
C ILE A 159 10.66 10.19 12.16
N PRO A 160 10.00 9.01 12.03
CA PRO A 160 10.72 7.74 11.96
C PRO A 160 11.69 7.65 10.79
N ALA A 161 11.34 8.20 9.62
CA ALA A 161 12.22 8.25 8.46
C ALA A 161 13.49 9.07 8.74
N ALA A 162 13.34 10.25 9.33
CA ALA A 162 14.48 11.08 9.74
C ALA A 162 15.36 10.37 10.78
N ALA A 163 14.75 9.71 11.77
CA ALA A 163 15.48 8.93 12.76
C ALA A 163 16.30 7.80 12.12
N LEU A 164 15.73 7.07 11.16
CA LEU A 164 16.43 6.02 10.43
C LEU A 164 17.58 6.56 9.59
N CYS A 165 17.44 7.73 8.98
CA CYS A 165 18.51 8.36 8.19
C CYS A 165 19.72 8.79 9.04
N ILE A 166 19.54 8.99 10.35
CA ILE A 166 20.62 9.37 11.29
C ILE A 166 21.38 8.12 11.78
N VAL A 167 20.75 6.95 11.72
CA VAL A 167 21.37 5.69 12.16
C VAL A 167 22.51 5.32 11.21
N PRO A 168 23.73 5.03 11.72
CA PRO A 168 24.82 4.57 10.88
C PRO A 168 24.48 3.26 10.16
N ALA A 169 24.85 3.16 8.89
CA ALA A 169 24.60 1.97 8.07
C ALA A 169 25.15 0.68 8.72
N THR A 170 26.30 0.78 9.41
CA THR A 170 26.92 -0.33 10.14
C THR A 170 26.04 -0.89 11.25
N VAL A 171 25.30 -0.04 11.95
CA VAL A 171 24.36 -0.49 13.01
C VAL A 171 23.20 -1.27 12.39
N VAL A 172 22.68 -0.80 11.26
CA VAL A 172 21.61 -1.49 10.54
C VAL A 172 22.09 -2.86 10.07
N THR A 173 23.26 -2.94 9.42
CA THR A 173 23.84 -4.20 8.96
C THR A 173 24.15 -5.16 10.10
N ASP A 174 24.66 -4.66 11.23
CA ASP A 174 24.92 -5.48 12.41
C ASP A 174 23.65 -6.08 13.01
N VAL A 175 22.57 -5.29 13.10
CA VAL A 175 21.28 -5.76 13.57
C VAL A 175 20.72 -6.81 12.61
N LEU A 176 20.77 -6.55 11.30
CA LEU A 176 20.29 -7.48 10.29
C LEU A 176 21.05 -8.80 10.29
N ASN A 177 22.40 -8.74 10.41
CA ASN A 177 23.26 -9.93 10.45
C ASN A 177 23.10 -10.74 11.75
N LYS A 178 22.74 -10.09 12.86
CA LYS A 178 22.50 -10.74 14.17
C LYS A 178 21.07 -11.29 14.31
N MET A 179 20.20 -11.01 13.33
CA MET A 179 18.81 -11.48 13.38
C MET A 179 18.78 -13.02 13.32
N PRO A 180 18.19 -13.71 14.34
CA PRO A 180 18.11 -15.15 14.33
C PRO A 180 17.27 -15.67 13.14
N ALA A 181 17.69 -16.78 12.55
CA ALA A 181 17.00 -17.38 11.39
C ALA A 181 15.53 -17.72 11.68
N TRP A 182 15.19 -18.10 12.92
CA TRP A 182 13.81 -18.36 13.31
C TRP A 182 12.95 -17.09 13.31
N LEU A 183 13.54 -15.92 13.64
CA LEU A 183 12.84 -14.64 13.65
C LEU A 183 12.60 -14.16 12.22
N SER A 184 13.63 -14.16 11.37
CA SER A 184 13.48 -13.77 9.96
C SER A 184 12.53 -14.71 9.21
N GLY A 185 12.63 -16.02 9.46
CA GLY A 185 11.70 -17.01 8.92
C GLY A 185 10.28 -16.81 9.41
N GLY A 186 10.10 -16.57 10.70
CA GLY A 186 8.79 -16.28 11.30
C GLY A 186 8.16 -15.02 10.73
N MET A 187 8.94 -13.96 10.54
CA MET A 187 8.48 -12.70 9.90
C MET A 187 8.07 -12.92 8.45
N THR A 188 8.83 -13.72 7.69
CA THR A 188 8.49 -14.08 6.29
C THR A 188 7.18 -14.86 6.21
N VAL A 189 7.00 -15.86 7.07
CA VAL A 189 5.76 -16.64 7.16
C VAL A 189 4.58 -15.73 7.59
N GLY A 190 4.79 -14.93 8.63
CA GLY A 190 3.78 -13.96 9.10
C GLY A 190 3.36 -12.98 8.01
N GLY A 191 4.32 -12.49 7.22
CA GLY A 191 4.05 -11.65 6.06
C GLY A 191 3.22 -12.33 4.98
N GLY A 192 3.55 -13.57 4.67
CA GLY A 192 2.76 -14.39 3.76
C GLY A 192 1.33 -14.60 4.25
N MET A 193 1.14 -14.81 5.57
CA MET A 193 -0.20 -14.93 6.16
C MET A 193 -1.01 -13.63 6.06
N VAL A 194 -0.39 -12.48 6.35
CA VAL A 194 -1.07 -11.17 6.21
C VAL A 194 -1.45 -10.91 4.75
N ALA A 195 -0.56 -11.23 3.80
CA ALA A 195 -0.87 -11.13 2.37
C ALA A 195 -2.04 -12.05 1.99
N ALA A 196 -2.04 -13.31 2.45
CA ALA A 196 -3.12 -14.26 2.17
C ALA A 196 -4.48 -13.78 2.72
N VAL A 197 -4.51 -13.22 3.93
CA VAL A 197 -5.72 -12.62 4.51
C VAL A 197 -6.17 -11.41 3.67
N GLY A 198 -5.25 -10.57 3.21
CA GLY A 198 -5.56 -9.45 2.34
C GLY A 198 -6.19 -9.89 1.01
N TYR A 199 -5.61 -10.87 0.34
CA TYR A 199 -6.20 -11.45 -0.87
C TYR A 199 -7.58 -12.06 -0.60
N ALA A 200 -7.73 -12.79 0.53
CA ALA A 200 -9.02 -13.35 0.92
C ALA A 200 -10.09 -12.27 1.13
N MET A 201 -9.74 -11.13 1.73
CA MET A 201 -10.67 -10.00 1.89
C MET A 201 -11.08 -9.41 0.54
N VAL A 202 -10.13 -9.17 -0.37
CA VAL A 202 -10.42 -8.66 -1.73
C VAL A 202 -11.32 -9.64 -2.49
N ILE A 203 -10.99 -10.93 -2.48
CA ILE A 203 -11.80 -11.96 -3.11
C ILE A 203 -13.23 -11.97 -2.53
N ASN A 204 -13.35 -11.91 -1.20
CA ASN A 204 -14.67 -11.94 -0.54
C ASN A 204 -15.54 -10.71 -0.87
N MET A 205 -14.93 -9.52 -1.01
CA MET A 205 -15.66 -8.31 -1.41
C MET A 205 -16.11 -8.35 -2.88
N MET A 206 -15.32 -8.98 -3.76
CA MET A 206 -15.59 -9.04 -5.20
C MET A 206 -16.34 -10.32 -5.61
N SER A 207 -16.50 -11.28 -4.70
CA SER A 207 -17.08 -12.59 -5.04
C SER A 207 -18.60 -12.51 -5.18
N THR A 208 -19.08 -12.81 -6.37
CA THR A 208 -20.47 -13.11 -6.66
C THR A 208 -20.59 -14.58 -7.05
N LYS A 209 -21.81 -15.13 -7.05
CA LYS A 209 -22.02 -16.51 -7.53
C LYS A 209 -21.54 -16.71 -8.97
N GLU A 210 -21.52 -15.66 -9.77
CA GLU A 210 -21.10 -15.68 -11.16
C GLU A 210 -19.56 -15.65 -11.30
N THR A 211 -18.84 -15.00 -10.36
CA THR A 211 -17.38 -14.84 -10.42
C THR A 211 -16.60 -15.97 -9.73
N TRP A 212 -17.26 -16.78 -8.90
CA TRP A 212 -16.63 -17.92 -8.21
C TRP A 212 -15.92 -18.94 -9.12
N PRO A 213 -16.48 -19.31 -10.31
CA PRO A 213 -15.81 -20.22 -11.23
C PRO A 213 -14.46 -19.67 -11.72
N PHE A 214 -14.35 -18.36 -11.93
CA PHE A 214 -13.08 -17.72 -12.34
C PHE A 214 -12.02 -17.78 -11.24
N PHE A 215 -12.43 -17.69 -9.97
CA PHE A 215 -11.52 -17.90 -8.84
C PHE A 215 -10.96 -19.33 -8.86
N ALA A 216 -11.81 -20.34 -9.06
CA ALA A 216 -11.37 -21.73 -9.13
C ALA A 216 -10.38 -21.97 -10.28
N ILE A 217 -10.64 -21.37 -11.46
CA ILE A 217 -9.72 -21.44 -12.60
C ILE A 217 -8.38 -20.78 -12.23
N GLY A 218 -8.41 -19.58 -11.67
CA GLY A 218 -7.21 -18.85 -11.23
C GLY A 218 -6.40 -19.63 -10.20
N PHE A 219 -7.06 -20.28 -9.25
CA PHE A 219 -6.42 -21.13 -8.24
C PHE A 219 -5.68 -22.32 -8.85
N VAL A 220 -6.30 -22.99 -9.81
CA VAL A 220 -5.67 -24.13 -10.52
C VAL A 220 -4.49 -23.65 -11.37
N LEU A 221 -4.64 -22.52 -12.08
CA LEU A 221 -3.57 -21.94 -12.90
C LEU A 221 -2.38 -21.50 -12.04
N ALA A 222 -2.63 -20.97 -10.85
CA ALA A 222 -1.56 -20.55 -9.92
C ALA A 222 -0.73 -21.73 -9.40
N ALA A 223 -1.25 -22.95 -9.42
CA ALA A 223 -0.50 -24.16 -9.06
C ALA A 223 0.52 -24.58 -10.13
N ILE A 224 0.43 -24.02 -11.35
CA ILE A 224 1.35 -24.31 -12.45
C ILE A 224 2.56 -23.37 -12.34
N GLY A 225 3.62 -23.82 -11.69
CA GLY A 225 4.80 -23.00 -11.37
C GLY A 225 5.59 -22.45 -12.58
N GLN A 226 5.26 -22.85 -13.81
CA GLN A 226 5.88 -22.37 -15.04
C GLN A 226 5.17 -21.14 -15.64
N LEU A 227 3.97 -20.80 -15.15
CA LEU A 227 3.25 -19.62 -15.60
C LEU A 227 3.78 -18.37 -14.90
N THR A 228 4.19 -17.39 -15.70
CA THR A 228 4.58 -16.07 -15.16
C THR A 228 3.36 -15.27 -14.72
N LEU A 229 3.52 -14.32 -13.78
CA LEU A 229 2.46 -13.40 -13.37
C LEU A 229 1.88 -12.63 -14.57
N ILE A 230 2.70 -12.28 -15.55
CA ILE A 230 2.26 -11.61 -16.78
C ILE A 230 1.33 -12.53 -17.58
N ALA A 231 1.68 -13.80 -17.72
CA ALA A 231 0.85 -14.78 -18.43
C ALA A 231 -0.50 -14.99 -17.72
N LEU A 232 -0.49 -15.09 -16.38
CA LEU A 232 -1.72 -15.19 -15.58
C LEU A 232 -2.59 -13.94 -15.72
N GLY A 233 -1.97 -12.75 -15.71
CA GLY A 233 -2.67 -11.48 -15.93
C GLY A 233 -3.32 -11.42 -17.32
N ALA A 234 -2.60 -11.82 -18.37
CA ALA A 234 -3.13 -11.85 -19.74
C ALA A 234 -4.30 -12.84 -19.89
N ILE A 235 -4.21 -14.03 -19.28
CA ILE A 235 -5.31 -15.01 -19.24
C ILE A 235 -6.52 -14.41 -18.51
N GLY A 236 -6.30 -13.74 -17.37
CA GLY A 236 -7.36 -13.10 -16.59
C GLY A 236 -8.11 -12.03 -17.40
N VAL A 237 -7.37 -11.16 -18.09
CA VAL A 237 -7.96 -10.14 -19.00
C VAL A 237 -8.75 -10.79 -20.14
N ALA A 238 -8.18 -11.82 -20.77
CA ALA A 238 -8.88 -12.54 -21.86
C ALA A 238 -10.19 -13.18 -21.38
N LEU A 239 -10.18 -13.83 -20.21
CA LEU A 239 -11.38 -14.43 -19.61
C LEU A 239 -12.42 -13.36 -19.27
N ALA A 240 -12.00 -12.21 -18.72
CA ALA A 240 -12.92 -11.11 -18.41
C ALA A 240 -13.59 -10.56 -19.68
N LEU A 241 -12.83 -10.36 -20.76
CA LEU A 241 -13.36 -9.89 -22.04
C LEU A 241 -14.34 -10.90 -22.68
N ILE A 242 -14.02 -12.21 -22.61
CA ILE A 242 -14.92 -13.27 -23.08
C ILE A 242 -16.23 -13.26 -22.26
N TYR A 243 -16.13 -13.16 -20.93
CA TYR A 243 -17.30 -13.10 -20.05
C TYR A 243 -18.20 -11.90 -20.36
N LEU A 244 -17.61 -10.71 -20.53
CA LEU A 244 -18.36 -9.50 -20.89
C LEU A 244 -19.04 -9.64 -22.24
N GLY A 245 -18.33 -10.14 -23.25
CA GLY A 245 -18.90 -10.36 -24.57
C GLY A 245 -20.05 -11.40 -24.61
N LEU A 246 -19.94 -12.44 -23.78
CA LEU A 246 -21.03 -13.42 -23.63
C LEU A 246 -22.23 -12.83 -22.88
N LYS A 247 -22.02 -11.98 -21.90
CA LYS A 247 -23.08 -11.32 -21.13
C LYS A 247 -23.84 -10.32 -22.01
N GLU A 248 -23.16 -9.52 -22.82
CA GLU A 248 -23.77 -8.60 -23.79
C GLU A 248 -24.59 -9.35 -24.83
N ASN A 249 -24.08 -10.44 -25.40
CA ASN A 249 -24.78 -11.23 -26.40
C ASN A 249 -25.89 -12.10 -25.82
N GLY A 250 -25.78 -12.51 -24.55
CA GLY A 250 -26.82 -13.30 -23.84
C GLY A 250 -28.07 -12.49 -23.49
N GLY A 251 -27.94 -11.16 -23.33
CA GLY A 251 -29.08 -10.25 -23.10
C GLY A 251 -29.90 -9.93 -24.36
N SER A 252 -29.40 -10.27 -25.54
CA SER A 252 -30.08 -9.91 -26.82
C SER A 252 -31.11 -10.93 -27.33
N ASN A 253 -31.40 -12.00 -26.61
CA ASN A 253 -32.26 -13.07 -27.10
C ASN A 253 -33.61 -13.18 -26.36
N ASN A 254 -34.20 -12.02 -25.99
CA ASN A 254 -35.64 -12.00 -25.63
C ASN A 254 -36.33 -10.94 -26.51
N GLY A 255 -36.93 -11.42 -27.61
CA GLY A 255 -37.62 -10.57 -28.54
C GLY A 255 -38.85 -9.90 -27.90
N GLY A 256 -38.99 -8.60 -28.14
CA GLY A 256 -40.22 -7.86 -27.91
C GLY A 256 -39.98 -6.40 -27.54
N THR A 257 -40.12 -5.53 -28.56
CA THR A 257 -40.57 -4.12 -28.48
C THR A 257 -39.84 -3.12 -27.58
N GLY A 258 -39.06 -2.24 -28.26
CA GLY A 258 -39.02 -0.80 -28.06
C GLY A 258 -38.89 -0.27 -26.62
N GLY A 259 -37.67 0.01 -26.22
CA GLY A 259 -37.38 0.84 -25.07
C GLY A 259 -35.99 1.49 -25.27
N SER A 260 -35.96 2.82 -25.35
CA SER A 260 -34.74 3.61 -25.42
C SER A 260 -33.78 3.21 -24.29
N GLY A 261 -32.63 2.69 -24.63
CA GLY A 261 -31.59 2.31 -23.65
C GLY A 261 -31.04 3.56 -22.97
N ASP A 262 -31.45 3.75 -21.74
CA ASP A 262 -30.76 4.62 -20.79
C ASP A 262 -29.99 3.73 -19.78
N PRO A 263 -28.67 3.59 -19.94
CA PRO A 263 -27.87 2.76 -19.03
C PRO A 263 -27.81 3.28 -17.59
N LEU A 264 -28.23 4.52 -17.36
CA LEU A 264 -28.28 5.15 -16.04
C LEU A 264 -29.58 4.84 -15.29
N GLY A 265 -30.69 4.58 -16.03
CA GLY A 265 -32.00 4.23 -15.45
C GLY A 265 -31.99 2.87 -14.77
N ASP A 266 -31.26 1.90 -15.31
CA ASP A 266 -31.18 0.53 -14.75
C ASP A 266 -30.38 0.48 -13.44
N ILE A 267 -29.41 1.39 -13.25
CA ILE A 267 -28.61 1.46 -12.02
C ILE A 267 -29.38 2.14 -10.88
N LEU A 268 -30.28 3.06 -11.19
CA LEU A 268 -31.03 3.83 -10.19
C LEU A 268 -32.28 3.13 -9.65
N ASN A 269 -32.74 2.05 -10.30
CA ASN A 269 -33.91 1.30 -9.87
C ASN A 269 -33.64 0.07 -9.00
N ASP A 270 -32.34 -0.22 -8.73
CA ASP A 270 -31.90 -1.34 -7.88
C ASP A 270 -31.48 -0.91 -6.45
N TYR A 271 -31.84 0.34 -6.04
CA TYR A 271 -31.66 0.82 -4.67
C TYR A 271 -33.03 1.11 -4.02
#